data_8ec25797e0d1fa4269acd2f95d4f1e42
#
_entry.id   8ec25797e0d1fa4269acd2f95d4f1e42
#
_cell.length_a   1.000
_cell.length_b   1.000
_cell.length_c   1.000
_cell.angle_alpha   90.00
_cell.angle_beta   90.00
_cell.angle_gamma   90.00
#
_symmetry.space_group_name_H-M   'P 1'
#
loop_
_entity.id
_entity.type
_entity.pdbx_description
1 polymer ?
#
loop_
_entity_poly.entity_id
_entity_poly.type
_entity_poly.pdbx_seq_one_letter_code
_entity_poly.pdbx_strand_id
1 'polypeptide(L)'
;FYILPNLIPDGSELHHHSVLRPRDSTLKPWDDDNDGKFDEDPPEDLDGDNMALQMRVEDPLGKWVKDEKDDRLLRQRKPDDTGPYYKRYSEGIDNDGDGKYNEDWPGGIDPNRNYPGNWSVNQRGSGAFPGSEVELRSALDFIYDHPNIAASQSLHSTGGVILRPPSVPEMKLPN
;
A
#
# COMPACT_ATOMS: atom_id res chain seq x y z
N PHE A 1 -9.02 -13.69 26.79
CA PHE A 1 -8.62 -13.34 25.41
C PHE A 1 -9.38 -12.12 24.96
N TYR A 2 -8.68 -11.20 24.31
CA TYR A 2 -9.25 -10.08 23.56
C TYR A 2 -9.02 -10.34 22.07
N ILE A 3 -9.99 -10.04 21.25
CA ILE A 3 -9.91 -10.22 19.80
C ILE A 3 -10.33 -8.90 19.14
N LEU A 4 -9.45 -8.32 18.34
CA LEU A 4 -9.76 -7.24 17.42
C LEU A 4 -9.89 -7.85 16.03
N PRO A 5 -11.10 -8.08 15.51
CA PRO A 5 -11.28 -8.87 14.30
C PRO A 5 -10.83 -8.15 13.02
N ASN A 6 -10.89 -6.84 13.02
CA ASN A 6 -10.49 -6.01 11.90
C ASN A 6 -9.99 -4.64 12.39
N LEU A 7 -8.76 -4.29 12.06
CA LEU A 7 -8.16 -3.01 12.42
C LEU A 7 -8.51 -1.91 11.41
N ILE A 8 -8.78 -2.28 10.14
CA ILE A 8 -9.00 -1.35 9.02
C ILE A 8 -10.36 -1.70 8.37
N PRO A 9 -11.50 -1.40 9.02
CA PRO A 9 -12.81 -1.79 8.48
C PRO A 9 -13.10 -1.16 7.13
N ASP A 10 -12.79 0.12 6.95
CA ASP A 10 -13.05 0.87 5.72
C ASP A 10 -12.21 0.35 4.55
N GLY A 11 -10.92 0.13 4.77
CA GLY A 11 -10.04 -0.46 3.77
C GLY A 11 -10.44 -1.89 3.40
N SER A 12 -10.91 -2.67 4.38
CA SER A 12 -11.48 -4.01 4.12
C SER A 12 -12.74 -3.95 3.28
N GLU A 13 -13.64 -3.02 3.56
CA GLU A 13 -14.87 -2.83 2.81
C GLU A 13 -14.56 -2.45 1.35
N LEU A 14 -13.67 -1.48 1.15
CA LEU A 14 -13.24 -1.08 -0.18
C LEU A 14 -12.57 -2.23 -0.93
N HIS A 15 -11.74 -3.04 -0.25
CA HIS A 15 -11.09 -4.20 -0.86
C HIS A 15 -12.09 -5.22 -1.41
N HIS A 16 -13.21 -5.42 -0.73
CA HIS A 16 -14.20 -6.41 -1.12
C HIS A 16 -15.23 -5.91 -2.13
N HIS A 17 -15.48 -4.59 -2.16
CA HIS A 17 -16.61 -4.02 -2.90
C HIS A 17 -16.22 -2.96 -3.94
N SER A 18 -14.93 -2.70 -4.13
CA SER A 18 -14.41 -1.77 -5.13
C SER A 18 -13.47 -2.44 -6.11
N VAL A 19 -13.36 -1.88 -7.30
CA VAL A 19 -12.37 -2.25 -8.32
C VAL A 19 -10.93 -1.99 -7.85
N LEU A 20 -10.73 -1.01 -6.97
CA LEU A 20 -9.42 -0.57 -6.49
C LEU A 20 -8.72 -1.59 -5.61
N ARG A 21 -9.46 -2.33 -4.80
CA ARG A 21 -8.96 -3.35 -3.88
C ARG A 21 -7.72 -2.94 -3.06
N PRO A 22 -7.70 -1.77 -2.41
CA PRO A 22 -6.62 -1.44 -1.49
C PRO A 22 -6.56 -2.50 -0.39
N ARG A 23 -5.37 -2.80 0.11
CA ARG A 23 -5.20 -3.94 1.02
C ARG A 23 -4.95 -3.53 2.46
N ASP A 24 -4.36 -2.39 2.69
CA ASP A 24 -3.64 -2.06 3.91
C ASP A 24 -3.72 -0.59 4.32
N SER A 25 -4.61 0.20 3.72
CA SER A 25 -4.75 1.62 4.05
C SER A 25 -6.11 1.98 4.63
N THR A 26 -6.14 3.02 5.46
CA THR A 26 -7.36 3.72 5.84
C THR A 26 -7.89 4.54 4.66
N LEU A 27 -9.17 4.92 4.70
CA LEU A 27 -9.80 5.78 3.68
C LEU A 27 -9.75 7.27 4.02
N LYS A 28 -8.96 7.66 5.01
CA LYS A 28 -8.73 9.06 5.30
C LYS A 28 -8.04 9.72 4.10
N PRO A 29 -8.62 10.80 3.54
CA PRO A 29 -8.03 11.50 2.40
C PRO A 29 -6.57 11.85 2.65
N TRP A 30 -5.72 11.57 1.69
CA TRP A 30 -4.28 11.77 1.77
C TRP A 30 -3.73 12.25 0.43
N ASP A 31 -2.81 13.17 0.47
CA ASP A 31 -2.09 13.73 -0.66
C ASP A 31 -0.78 12.94 -0.83
N ASP A 32 -0.76 11.97 -1.76
CA ASP A 32 0.36 11.04 -1.92
C ASP A 32 1.52 11.67 -2.69
N ASP A 33 1.27 12.66 -3.53
CA ASP A 33 2.28 13.32 -4.36
C ASP A 33 2.69 14.73 -3.87
N ASN A 34 1.95 15.29 -2.89
CA ASN A 34 2.15 16.59 -2.26
C ASN A 34 1.87 17.79 -3.17
N ASP A 35 0.88 17.68 -4.06
CA ASP A 35 0.41 18.79 -4.90
C ASP A 35 -0.63 19.69 -4.20
N GLY A 36 -1.17 19.26 -3.07
CA GLY A 36 -2.13 19.96 -2.24
C GLY A 36 -3.58 19.56 -2.49
N LYS A 37 -3.83 18.56 -3.32
CA LYS A 37 -5.13 17.91 -3.49
C LYS A 37 -5.11 16.54 -2.81
N PHE A 38 -6.21 15.83 -2.83
CA PHE A 38 -6.35 14.57 -2.12
C PHE A 38 -7.15 13.59 -2.97
N ASP A 39 -6.64 12.37 -3.10
CA ASP A 39 -7.34 11.25 -3.73
C ASP A 39 -7.84 11.55 -5.17
N GLU A 40 -7.15 12.42 -5.94
CA GLU A 40 -7.67 12.91 -7.22
C GLU A 40 -7.28 12.07 -8.43
N ASP A 41 -6.29 11.20 -8.30
CA ASP A 41 -5.86 10.32 -9.40
C ASP A 41 -5.88 8.83 -8.99
N PRO A 42 -7.09 8.28 -8.73
CA PRO A 42 -7.24 6.88 -8.34
C PRO A 42 -7.13 5.96 -9.55
N PRO A 43 -6.66 4.71 -9.38
CA PRO A 43 -6.76 3.69 -10.40
C PRO A 43 -8.19 3.41 -10.85
N GLU A 44 -8.36 3.08 -12.12
CA GLU A 44 -9.65 2.81 -12.76
C GLU A 44 -9.60 1.48 -13.52
N ASP A 45 -10.74 0.81 -13.60
CA ASP A 45 -10.95 -0.37 -14.44
C ASP A 45 -11.26 0.07 -15.88
N LEU A 46 -10.27 0.04 -16.75
CA LEU A 46 -10.40 0.47 -18.14
C LEU A 46 -10.88 -0.64 -19.09
N ASP A 47 -10.66 -1.89 -18.72
CA ASP A 47 -11.00 -3.04 -19.57
C ASP A 47 -12.32 -3.73 -19.16
N GLY A 48 -12.92 -3.36 -18.02
CA GLY A 48 -14.22 -3.83 -17.57
C GLY A 48 -14.18 -5.21 -16.89
N ASP A 49 -13.03 -5.63 -16.37
CA ASP A 49 -12.88 -6.91 -15.69
C ASP A 49 -13.25 -6.85 -14.20
N ASN A 50 -13.68 -5.70 -13.71
CA ASN A 50 -13.99 -5.34 -12.32
C ASN A 50 -12.77 -5.33 -11.39
N MET A 51 -11.60 -5.04 -11.92
CA MET A 51 -10.37 -4.89 -11.14
C MET A 51 -9.49 -3.83 -11.78
N ALA A 52 -9.06 -2.83 -11.01
CA ALA A 52 -7.96 -1.97 -11.43
C ALA A 52 -6.64 -2.68 -11.14
N LEU A 53 -6.05 -3.30 -12.16
CA LEU A 53 -4.83 -4.09 -12.05
C LEU A 53 -3.58 -3.27 -12.43
N GLN A 54 -2.84 -3.77 -13.39
CA GLN A 54 -1.66 -3.10 -13.92
C GLN A 54 -1.74 -2.97 -15.43
N MET A 55 -1.51 -1.78 -15.91
CA MET A 55 -1.37 -1.50 -17.33
C MET A 55 0.09 -1.31 -17.73
N ARG A 56 0.37 -1.50 -19.02
CA ARG A 56 1.64 -1.17 -19.64
C ARG A 56 1.45 -0.07 -20.68
N VAL A 57 2.28 0.95 -20.61
CA VAL A 57 2.31 2.04 -21.59
C VAL A 57 3.62 1.95 -22.35
N GLU A 58 3.54 1.97 -23.69
CA GLU A 58 4.74 1.97 -24.52
C GLU A 58 5.51 3.28 -24.34
N ASP A 59 6.80 3.18 -24.02
CA ASP A 59 7.66 4.32 -23.76
C ASP A 59 9.10 3.96 -24.13
N PRO A 60 9.79 4.76 -24.97
CA PRO A 60 11.17 4.50 -25.36
C PRO A 60 12.16 4.40 -24.18
N LEU A 61 11.84 5.04 -23.05
CA LEU A 61 12.61 4.99 -21.82
C LEU A 61 12.12 3.89 -20.85
N GLY A 62 11.20 3.06 -21.30
CA GLY A 62 10.64 1.96 -20.50
C GLY A 62 11.70 0.97 -20.03
N LYS A 63 11.50 0.46 -18.83
CA LYS A 63 12.40 -0.53 -18.18
C LYS A 63 11.92 -1.97 -18.40
N TRP A 64 10.84 -2.17 -19.14
CA TRP A 64 10.19 -3.45 -19.30
C TRP A 64 10.05 -3.80 -20.79
N VAL A 65 10.07 -5.08 -21.10
CA VAL A 65 9.74 -5.68 -22.39
C VAL A 65 8.76 -6.83 -22.18
N LYS A 66 8.03 -7.21 -23.21
CA LYS A 66 7.17 -8.40 -23.14
C LYS A 66 8.03 -9.64 -22.91
N ASP A 67 7.49 -10.57 -22.12
CA ASP A 67 8.11 -11.87 -21.95
C ASP A 67 8.01 -12.68 -23.27
N GLU A 68 9.05 -13.44 -23.57
CA GLU A 68 9.14 -14.21 -24.83
C GLU A 68 8.17 -15.40 -24.87
N LYS A 69 7.74 -15.89 -23.71
CA LYS A 69 6.87 -17.05 -23.59
C LYS A 69 5.39 -16.68 -23.45
N ASP A 70 5.13 -15.52 -22.87
CA ASP A 70 3.78 -15.04 -22.64
C ASP A 70 3.77 -13.49 -22.78
N ASP A 71 3.18 -12.99 -23.83
CA ASP A 71 3.15 -11.56 -24.17
C ASP A 71 2.25 -10.73 -23.24
N ARG A 72 1.47 -11.37 -22.38
CA ARG A 72 0.72 -10.71 -21.29
C ARG A 72 1.65 -10.28 -20.15
N LEU A 73 2.79 -10.96 -20.01
CA LEU A 73 3.76 -10.71 -18.94
C LEU A 73 4.82 -9.71 -19.41
N LEU A 74 5.39 -9.02 -18.44
CA LEU A 74 6.54 -8.14 -18.63
C LEU A 74 7.74 -8.70 -17.84
N ARG A 75 8.91 -8.67 -18.48
CA ARG A 75 10.20 -8.86 -17.83
C ARG A 75 11.04 -7.60 -17.88
N GLN A 76 11.99 -7.48 -16.99
CA GLN A 76 12.95 -6.37 -17.05
C GLN A 76 13.76 -6.40 -18.33
N ARG A 77 13.95 -5.20 -18.91
CA ARG A 77 14.76 -4.96 -20.08
C ARG A 77 16.22 -5.33 -19.82
N LYS A 78 16.82 -6.03 -20.77
CA LYS A 78 18.27 -6.30 -20.84
C LYS A 78 18.93 -5.37 -21.87
N PRO A 79 20.27 -5.21 -21.83
CA PRO A 79 20.99 -4.32 -22.77
C PRO A 79 20.84 -4.66 -24.25
N ASP A 80 20.59 -5.90 -24.58
CA ASP A 80 20.45 -6.47 -25.92
C ASP A 80 19.02 -6.51 -26.44
N ASP A 81 18.04 -6.11 -25.63
CA ASP A 81 16.63 -6.02 -26.07
C ASP A 81 16.43 -4.87 -27.07
N THR A 82 15.62 -5.11 -28.07
CA THR A 82 15.37 -4.16 -29.19
C THR A 82 13.99 -3.49 -29.17
N GLY A 83 13.26 -3.57 -28.05
CA GLY A 83 11.92 -2.97 -27.93
C GLY A 83 10.81 -3.72 -28.65
N PRO A 84 9.57 -3.28 -28.56
CA PRO A 84 9.13 -2.07 -27.86
C PRO A 84 9.35 -2.14 -26.35
N TYR A 85 9.57 -0.97 -25.74
CA TYR A 85 9.79 -0.85 -24.30
C TYR A 85 8.55 -0.30 -23.61
N TYR A 86 8.36 -0.66 -22.34
CA TYR A 86 7.18 -0.30 -21.59
C TYR A 86 7.52 0.27 -20.21
N LYS A 87 6.73 1.23 -19.78
CA LYS A 87 6.51 1.57 -18.38
C LYS A 87 5.30 0.79 -17.86
N ARG A 88 5.24 0.60 -16.55
CA ARG A 88 4.19 -0.12 -15.86
C ARG A 88 3.57 0.81 -14.82
N TYR A 89 2.26 0.91 -14.84
CA TYR A 89 1.45 1.72 -13.95
C TYR A 89 0.30 0.89 -13.38
N SER A 90 -0.37 1.39 -12.36
CA SER A 90 -1.72 0.94 -12.04
C SER A 90 -2.63 1.26 -13.22
N GLU A 91 -3.68 0.48 -13.42
CA GLU A 91 -4.64 0.69 -14.48
C GLU A 91 -5.47 1.95 -14.19
N GLY A 92 -5.66 2.79 -15.19
CA GLY A 92 -6.38 4.05 -15.10
C GLY A 92 -5.85 5.09 -16.10
N ILE A 93 -6.34 6.31 -15.98
CA ILE A 93 -5.91 7.46 -16.75
C ILE A 93 -5.23 8.48 -15.84
N ASP A 94 -4.47 9.39 -16.40
CA ASP A 94 -3.91 10.55 -15.73
C ASP A 94 -5.06 11.58 -15.54
N ASN A 95 -5.72 11.54 -14.37
CA ASN A 95 -6.94 12.31 -14.11
C ASN A 95 -6.67 13.79 -13.86
N ASP A 96 -5.53 14.13 -13.29
CA ASP A 96 -5.14 15.49 -12.95
C ASP A 96 -4.25 16.15 -14.03
N GLY A 97 -3.69 15.37 -14.96
CA GLY A 97 -2.91 15.84 -16.10
C GLY A 97 -1.46 16.19 -15.77
N ASP A 98 -0.88 15.65 -14.72
CA ASP A 98 0.50 15.91 -14.30
C ASP A 98 1.55 15.06 -15.05
N GLY A 99 1.09 14.07 -15.83
CA GLY A 99 1.91 13.16 -16.63
C GLY A 99 2.38 11.91 -15.91
N LYS A 100 1.90 11.68 -14.69
CA LYS A 100 1.98 10.40 -14.00
C LYS A 100 0.65 9.65 -14.15
N TYR A 101 0.49 8.53 -13.51
CA TYR A 101 -0.72 7.72 -13.63
C TYR A 101 -1.04 7.09 -12.29
N ASN A 102 -2.19 7.41 -11.77
CA ASN A 102 -2.82 6.74 -10.63
C ASN A 102 -1.93 6.71 -9.38
N GLU A 103 -1.31 7.83 -9.03
CA GLU A 103 -0.45 7.97 -7.85
C GLU A 103 -1.20 8.35 -6.60
N ASP A 104 -2.33 9.05 -6.69
CA ASP A 104 -3.16 9.44 -5.56
C ASP A 104 -4.38 8.53 -5.39
N TRP A 105 -4.21 7.54 -4.54
CA TRP A 105 -5.24 6.56 -4.23
C TRP A 105 -6.17 7.05 -3.13
N PRO A 106 -7.44 6.58 -3.08
CA PRO A 106 -8.31 6.85 -1.95
C PRO A 106 -7.70 6.35 -0.64
N GLY A 107 -7.44 7.29 0.28
CA GLY A 107 -6.74 7.02 1.53
C GLY A 107 -5.22 7.00 1.37
N GLY A 108 -4.54 6.01 1.92
CA GLY A 108 -3.09 5.87 1.75
C GLY A 108 -2.32 5.69 3.05
N ILE A 109 -2.94 5.88 4.21
CA ILE A 109 -2.27 5.63 5.49
C ILE A 109 -2.37 4.15 5.85
N ASP A 110 -1.22 3.49 5.91
CA ASP A 110 -1.09 2.10 6.36
C ASP A 110 -0.94 2.06 7.89
N PRO A 111 -1.91 1.53 8.64
CA PRO A 111 -1.79 1.43 10.10
C PRO A 111 -0.53 0.67 10.54
N ASN A 112 -0.03 -0.26 9.74
CA ASN A 112 1.21 -0.98 10.02
C ASN A 112 2.48 -0.13 9.76
N ARG A 113 2.34 1.12 9.30
CA ARG A 113 3.40 2.14 9.22
C ARG A 113 3.20 3.26 10.24
N ASN A 114 2.04 3.30 10.87
CA ASN A 114 1.63 4.39 11.76
C ASN A 114 1.89 4.10 13.26
N TYR A 115 2.37 2.90 13.63
CA TYR A 115 2.77 2.58 15.01
C TYR A 115 3.91 3.47 15.49
N PRO A 116 3.96 3.83 16.80
CA PRO A 116 5.02 4.67 17.35
C PRO A 116 6.43 4.07 17.24
N GLY A 117 6.53 2.74 17.26
CA GLY A 117 7.82 2.06 17.18
C GLY A 117 8.44 2.18 15.78
N ASN A 118 9.62 2.81 15.71
CA ASN A 118 10.36 2.99 14.46
C ASN A 118 9.61 3.77 13.36
N TRP A 119 8.72 4.67 13.75
CA TRP A 119 7.99 5.53 12.83
C TRP A 119 8.91 6.52 12.11
N SER A 120 8.62 6.81 10.85
CA SER A 120 9.35 7.81 10.06
C SER A 120 8.40 8.55 9.14
N VAL A 121 8.44 9.87 9.16
CA VAL A 121 7.65 10.74 8.26
C VAL A 121 7.96 10.52 6.77
N ASN A 122 9.15 10.02 6.46
CA ASN A 122 9.57 9.76 5.07
C ASN A 122 9.11 8.38 4.55
N GLN A 123 8.42 7.61 5.36
CA GLN A 123 7.91 6.32 4.94
C GLN A 123 6.50 6.49 4.38
N ARG A 124 6.29 6.06 3.14
CA ARG A 124 4.95 6.09 2.51
C ARG A 124 3.93 5.39 3.40
N GLY A 125 2.77 5.99 3.54
CA GLY A 125 1.69 5.46 4.37
C GLY A 125 1.88 5.63 5.88
N SER A 126 2.91 6.36 6.35
CA SER A 126 3.19 6.51 7.79
C SER A 126 2.25 7.47 8.51
N GLY A 127 1.49 8.29 7.77
CA GLY A 127 0.62 9.31 8.34
C GLY A 127 1.37 10.53 8.88
N ALA A 128 0.62 11.54 9.33
CA ALA A 128 1.18 12.82 9.77
C ALA A 128 2.04 12.73 11.04
N PHE A 129 1.74 11.77 11.91
CA PHE A 129 2.48 11.50 13.15
C PHE A 129 2.17 10.06 13.64
N PRO A 130 2.97 9.49 14.54
CA PRO A 130 2.71 8.15 15.07
C PRO A 130 1.35 8.07 15.77
N GLY A 131 0.51 7.12 15.38
CA GLY A 131 -0.84 7.00 15.91
C GLY A 131 -1.80 8.10 15.43
N SER A 132 -1.56 8.69 14.25
CA SER A 132 -2.48 9.67 13.65
C SER A 132 -3.83 9.06 13.29
N GLU A 133 -3.85 7.78 12.98
CA GLU A 133 -5.06 7.08 12.58
C GLU A 133 -5.88 6.65 13.79
N VAL A 134 -7.18 6.95 13.74
CA VAL A 134 -8.10 6.74 14.86
C VAL A 134 -8.26 5.25 15.18
N GLU A 135 -8.23 4.41 14.17
CA GLU A 135 -8.31 2.95 14.27
C GLU A 135 -7.15 2.41 15.09
N LEU A 136 -5.94 2.80 14.71
CA LEU A 136 -4.74 2.38 15.42
C LEU A 136 -4.68 2.95 16.83
N ARG A 137 -4.99 4.24 16.99
CA ARG A 137 -4.99 4.90 18.30
C ARG A 137 -5.98 4.22 19.25
N SER A 138 -7.18 3.92 18.79
CA SER A 138 -8.19 3.20 19.59
C SER A 138 -7.71 1.82 20.03
N ALA A 139 -7.00 1.10 19.16
CA ALA A 139 -6.40 -0.19 19.51
C ALA A 139 -5.27 -0.05 20.53
N LEU A 140 -4.42 0.97 20.39
CA LEU A 140 -3.35 1.25 21.35
C LEU A 140 -3.89 1.69 22.71
N ASP A 141 -4.88 2.59 22.74
CA ASP A 141 -5.54 3.03 23.98
C ASP A 141 -6.16 1.84 24.70
N PHE A 142 -6.84 0.96 23.97
CA PHE A 142 -7.37 -0.28 24.55
C PHE A 142 -6.27 -1.13 25.17
N ILE A 143 -5.13 -1.30 24.49
CA ILE A 143 -4.02 -2.09 25.04
C ILE A 143 -3.44 -1.45 26.31
N TYR A 144 -3.30 -0.13 26.33
CA TYR A 144 -2.77 0.59 27.50
C TYR A 144 -3.73 0.56 28.70
N ASP A 145 -5.04 0.57 28.44
CA ASP A 145 -6.05 0.47 29.49
C ASP A 145 -6.19 -0.96 30.06
N HIS A 146 -5.55 -1.95 29.44
CA HIS A 146 -5.61 -3.35 29.84
C HIS A 146 -4.22 -3.91 30.20
N PRO A 147 -3.63 -3.53 31.34
CA PRO A 147 -2.29 -3.95 31.73
C PRO A 147 -2.13 -5.46 31.98
N ASN A 148 -3.23 -6.20 31.95
CA ASN A 148 -3.24 -7.66 32.02
C ASN A 148 -2.93 -8.33 30.66
N ILE A 149 -2.77 -7.58 29.58
CA ILE A 149 -2.36 -8.10 28.26
C ILE A 149 -0.85 -8.38 28.33
N ALA A 150 -0.49 -9.65 28.37
CA ALA A 150 0.90 -10.10 28.44
C ALA A 150 1.56 -10.28 27.06
N ALA A 151 0.78 -10.48 26.01
CA ALA A 151 1.26 -10.68 24.65
C ALA A 151 0.17 -10.34 23.63
N SER A 152 0.58 -9.98 22.41
CA SER A 152 -0.30 -9.76 21.29
C SER A 152 0.22 -10.46 20.03
N GLN A 153 -0.69 -10.81 19.14
CA GLN A 153 -0.37 -11.34 17.82
C GLN A 153 -1.18 -10.59 16.75
N SER A 154 -0.49 -10.06 15.76
CA SER A 154 -1.09 -9.47 14.57
C SER A 154 -1.04 -10.47 13.42
N LEU A 155 -2.15 -10.65 12.72
CA LEU A 155 -2.25 -11.53 11.56
C LEU A 155 -2.19 -10.71 10.28
N HIS A 156 -1.38 -11.15 9.33
CA HIS A 156 -1.23 -10.56 8.02
C HIS A 156 -1.52 -11.59 6.94
N SER A 157 -1.98 -11.13 5.76
CA SER A 157 -2.36 -12.00 4.65
C SER A 157 -1.20 -12.38 3.71
N THR A 158 0.01 -11.85 3.94
CA THR A 158 1.14 -12.00 3.03
C THR A 158 2.42 -12.47 3.73
N GLY A 159 3.36 -13.03 2.96
CA GLY A 159 4.71 -13.35 3.40
C GLY A 159 4.91 -14.79 3.90
N GLY A 160 3.88 -15.45 4.44
CA GLY A 160 3.97 -16.83 4.95
C GLY A 160 5.03 -17.03 6.04
N VAL A 161 5.31 -16.00 6.84
CA VAL A 161 6.35 -15.98 7.87
C VAL A 161 5.79 -15.61 9.24
N ILE A 162 6.47 -16.04 10.29
CA ILE A 162 6.20 -15.61 11.66
C ILE A 162 7.30 -14.64 12.06
N LEU A 163 6.92 -13.37 12.26
CA LEU A 163 7.83 -12.31 12.68
C LEU A 163 7.65 -12.00 14.16
N ARG A 164 8.71 -11.51 14.80
CA ARG A 164 8.66 -10.97 16.15
C ARG A 164 9.36 -9.60 16.18
N PRO A 165 8.86 -8.63 16.94
CA PRO A 165 9.59 -7.39 17.15
C PRO A 165 10.81 -7.60 18.08
N PRO A 166 11.80 -6.70 18.01
CA PRO A 166 11.94 -5.70 16.96
C PRO A 166 12.46 -6.33 15.66
N SER A 167 11.94 -5.89 14.53
CA SER A 167 12.39 -6.35 13.20
C SER A 167 13.46 -5.42 12.59
N VAL A 168 14.15 -4.65 13.42
CA VAL A 168 15.22 -3.72 13.02
C VAL A 168 16.57 -4.30 13.44
N PRO A 169 17.55 -4.40 12.55
CA PRO A 169 18.86 -5.04 12.83
C PRO A 169 19.61 -4.43 14.00
N GLU A 170 19.45 -3.14 14.23
CA GLU A 170 20.13 -2.37 15.29
C GLU A 170 19.52 -2.56 16.67
N MET A 171 18.28 -3.02 16.74
CA MET A 171 17.61 -3.30 18.01
C MET A 171 17.86 -4.73 18.46
N LYS A 172 18.64 -4.88 19.53
CA LYS A 172 18.78 -6.18 20.20
C LYS A 172 17.63 -6.38 21.18
N LEU A 173 17.06 -7.58 21.18
CA LEU A 173 16.12 -7.97 22.23
C LEU A 173 16.87 -8.00 23.58
N PRO A 174 16.24 -7.56 24.66
CA PRO A 174 16.75 -7.85 26.01
C PRO A 174 16.85 -9.38 26.18
N ASN A 175 17.93 -9.82 26.75
CA ASN A 175 18.18 -11.25 27.08
C ASN A 175 17.21 -11.72 28.14
#